data_4909aeeae0e01059984714eb178162d3
#
_entry.id   4909aeeae0e01059984714eb178162d3
#
_cell.length_a   1.000
_cell.length_b   1.000
_cell.length_c   1.000
_cell.angle_alpha   90.00
_cell.angle_beta   90.00
_cell.angle_gamma   90.00
#
_symmetry.space_group_name_H-M   'P 1'
#
loop_
_entity.id
_entity.type
_entity.pdbx_description
1 polymer ?
#
loop_
_entity_poly.entity_id
_entity_poly.type
_entity_poly.pdbx_seq_one_letter_code
_entity_poly.pdbx_strand_id
1 'polypeptide(L)'
;MMTKSLSCALLLSVASSAFAAPMSEKQLAEVVERTFTPLMNAQAIPGMAVAVIYQGQPHYFTFGKADVAANKPVTPQTLFELGSISKTFTGVLGGDAIARGEVALDDPVAKYWPELTGKQWQGIRMLDLATYTAGGLPLQVPDEVTDNASLLRFYQNWQPQWKPGTTRLYANASIGLFGALAVKPSGMSYEQAMTTRVFKPLKLDHTWINVPKAEEAHYAWGYREGKAVHVSPGMLDAEAYGVKTNVKDMASWVIANMKPDSLQAPSLKQGIALAQSRYWRVG
;
A
#
# COMPACT_ATOMS: atom_id res chain seq x y z
N MET A 1 42.97 -72.09 -14.02
CA MET A 1 42.83 -70.65 -14.23
C MET A 1 41.56 -70.22 -13.54
N MET A 2 41.66 -69.58 -12.36
CA MET A 2 40.51 -69.13 -11.56
C MET A 2 40.35 -67.61 -11.78
N THR A 3 39.28 -67.21 -12.39
CA THR A 3 38.87 -65.79 -12.56
C THR A 3 38.12 -65.35 -11.32
N LYS A 4 38.71 -64.44 -10.57
CA LYS A 4 38.01 -63.74 -9.45
C LYS A 4 37.18 -62.58 -9.99
N SER A 5 35.88 -62.67 -9.81
CA SER A 5 34.95 -61.56 -10.07
C SER A 5 34.97 -60.57 -8.90
N LEU A 6 35.35 -59.33 -9.16
CA LEU A 6 35.32 -58.23 -8.20
C LEU A 6 33.94 -57.53 -8.29
N SER A 7 33.07 -57.76 -7.30
CA SER A 7 31.82 -57.05 -7.18
C SER A 7 32.04 -55.67 -6.51
N CYS A 8 31.92 -54.61 -7.28
CA CYS A 8 31.97 -53.23 -6.80
C CYS A 8 30.58 -52.84 -6.28
N ALA A 9 30.40 -52.78 -4.97
CA ALA A 9 29.19 -52.29 -4.34
C ALA A 9 29.20 -50.76 -4.34
N LEU A 10 28.36 -50.15 -5.16
CA LEU A 10 28.14 -48.69 -5.21
C LEU A 10 27.25 -48.30 -4.02
N LEU A 11 27.84 -47.71 -2.99
CA LEU A 11 27.10 -47.09 -1.89
C LEU A 11 26.53 -45.72 -2.37
N LEU A 12 25.24 -45.67 -2.73
CA LEU A 12 24.53 -44.42 -2.89
C LEU A 12 24.27 -43.80 -1.51
N SER A 13 25.07 -42.82 -1.12
CA SER A 13 24.78 -41.94 0.00
C SER A 13 23.61 -41.01 -0.40
N VAL A 14 22.40 -41.32 0.04
CA VAL A 14 21.27 -40.40 -0.01
C VAL A 14 21.56 -39.29 1.00
N ALA A 15 22.01 -38.14 0.51
CA ALA A 15 22.06 -36.92 1.29
C ALA A 15 20.63 -36.51 1.61
N SER A 16 20.13 -36.88 2.79
CA SER A 16 18.89 -36.36 3.35
C SER A 16 19.07 -34.86 3.57
N SER A 17 18.51 -34.04 2.69
CA SER A 17 18.36 -32.60 2.93
C SER A 17 17.52 -32.48 4.19
N ALA A 18 18.13 -32.20 5.32
CA ALA A 18 17.45 -31.90 6.56
C ALA A 18 16.75 -30.54 6.37
N PHE A 19 15.49 -30.56 5.87
CA PHE A 19 14.65 -29.39 5.97
C PHE A 19 14.47 -29.11 7.46
N ALA A 20 14.90 -27.92 7.90
CA ALA A 20 14.65 -27.48 9.26
C ALA A 20 13.13 -27.58 9.54
N ALA A 21 12.76 -28.16 10.66
CA ALA A 21 11.37 -28.24 11.05
C ALA A 21 10.75 -26.84 11.09
N PRO A 22 9.48 -26.71 10.68
CA PRO A 22 8.79 -25.42 10.75
C PRO A 22 8.84 -24.85 12.16
N MET A 23 9.02 -23.52 12.27
CA MET A 23 8.93 -22.84 13.57
C MET A 23 7.54 -23.05 14.18
N SER A 24 7.51 -23.37 15.48
CA SER A 24 6.29 -23.35 16.26
C SER A 24 5.80 -21.90 16.46
N GLU A 25 4.54 -21.74 16.79
CA GLU A 25 3.97 -20.42 17.10
C GLU A 25 4.74 -19.71 18.23
N LYS A 26 5.17 -20.44 19.25
CA LYS A 26 6.01 -19.93 20.33
C LYS A 26 7.34 -19.39 19.81
N GLN A 27 8.04 -20.15 18.97
CA GLN A 27 9.32 -19.71 18.38
C GLN A 27 9.13 -18.48 17.50
N LEU A 28 8.03 -18.41 16.74
CA LEU A 28 7.70 -17.25 15.92
C LEU A 28 7.44 -16.01 16.81
N ALA A 29 6.68 -16.19 17.90
CA ALA A 29 6.41 -15.12 18.87
C ALA A 29 7.73 -14.60 19.50
N GLU A 30 8.64 -15.49 19.91
CA GLU A 30 9.95 -15.12 20.47
C GLU A 30 10.81 -14.34 19.46
N VAL A 31 10.78 -14.72 18.18
CA VAL A 31 11.48 -13.97 17.12
C VAL A 31 10.90 -12.58 16.95
N VAL A 32 9.58 -12.46 16.88
CA VAL A 32 8.87 -11.17 16.72
C VAL A 32 9.14 -10.27 17.91
N GLU A 33 8.99 -10.76 19.13
CA GLU A 33 9.24 -9.99 20.37
C GLU A 33 10.70 -9.50 20.42
N ARG A 34 11.66 -10.37 20.20
CA ARG A 34 13.10 -10.01 20.19
C ARG A 34 13.43 -8.98 19.11
N THR A 35 12.70 -8.97 17.99
CA THR A 35 12.94 -8.06 16.88
C THR A 35 12.32 -6.70 17.14
N PHE A 36 11.07 -6.65 17.58
CA PHE A 36 10.30 -5.40 17.64
C PHE A 36 10.35 -4.70 18.99
N THR A 37 10.50 -5.39 20.10
CA THR A 37 10.56 -4.75 21.44
C THR A 37 11.72 -3.75 21.56
N PRO A 38 12.96 -4.07 21.14
CA PRO A 38 14.04 -3.07 21.16
C PRO A 38 13.78 -1.87 20.27
N LEU A 39 13.18 -2.09 19.09
CA LEU A 39 12.81 -1.02 18.17
C LEU A 39 11.76 -0.09 18.79
N MET A 40 10.71 -0.65 19.38
CA MET A 40 9.66 0.13 20.07
C MET A 40 10.26 1.01 21.18
N ASN A 41 11.16 0.43 22.00
CA ASN A 41 11.80 1.16 23.07
C ASN A 41 12.73 2.27 22.54
N ALA A 42 13.55 1.97 21.53
CA ALA A 42 14.49 2.93 20.95
C ALA A 42 13.80 4.11 20.24
N GLN A 43 12.63 3.88 19.67
CA GLN A 43 11.85 4.88 18.91
C GLN A 43 10.67 5.44 19.71
N ALA A 44 10.51 5.08 20.99
CA ALA A 44 9.38 5.47 21.83
C ALA A 44 8.02 5.20 21.16
N ILE A 45 7.87 4.06 20.47
CA ILE A 45 6.63 3.65 19.83
C ILE A 45 5.67 3.10 20.90
N PRO A 46 4.52 3.74 21.16
CA PRO A 46 3.66 3.36 22.28
C PRO A 46 2.88 2.06 22.02
N GLY A 47 2.61 1.72 20.77
CA GLY A 47 1.88 0.51 20.40
C GLY A 47 2.17 0.06 18.99
N MET A 48 2.12 -1.26 18.77
CA MET A 48 2.41 -1.89 17.48
C MET A 48 1.57 -3.15 17.30
N ALA A 49 1.16 -3.42 16.07
CA ALA A 49 0.63 -4.70 15.66
C ALA A 49 1.49 -5.26 14.51
N VAL A 50 1.83 -6.53 14.58
CA VAL A 50 2.67 -7.22 13.59
C VAL A 50 1.93 -8.43 13.06
N ALA A 51 1.85 -8.58 11.74
CA ALA A 51 1.43 -9.81 11.08
C ALA A 51 2.63 -10.47 10.41
N VAL A 52 2.79 -11.76 10.61
CA VAL A 52 3.78 -12.58 9.92
C VAL A 52 3.05 -13.63 9.09
N ILE A 53 3.27 -13.60 7.78
CA ILE A 53 2.76 -14.64 6.89
C ILE A 53 3.82 -15.74 6.82
N TYR A 54 3.60 -16.82 7.57
CA TYR A 54 4.52 -17.95 7.65
C TYR A 54 3.86 -19.22 7.10
N GLN A 55 4.49 -19.86 6.16
CA GLN A 55 3.94 -21.03 5.44
C GLN A 55 2.52 -20.81 4.87
N GLY A 56 2.24 -19.57 4.42
CA GLY A 56 0.96 -19.17 3.86
C GLY A 56 -0.14 -18.89 4.90
N GLN A 57 0.18 -18.96 6.20
CA GLN A 57 -0.75 -18.66 7.29
C GLN A 57 -0.36 -17.36 7.98
N PRO A 58 -1.34 -16.49 8.33
CA PRO A 58 -1.08 -15.27 9.08
C PRO A 58 -1.00 -15.57 10.59
N HIS A 59 -0.01 -14.98 11.24
CA HIS A 59 0.18 -14.96 12.69
C HIS A 59 0.21 -13.51 13.15
N TYR A 60 -0.46 -13.20 14.26
CA TYR A 60 -0.67 -11.82 14.74
C TYR A 60 -0.05 -11.62 16.11
N PHE A 61 0.68 -10.51 16.28
CA PHE A 61 1.32 -10.12 17.52
C PHE A 61 1.01 -8.65 17.80
N THR A 62 0.65 -8.34 19.04
CA THR A 62 0.27 -6.98 19.45
C THR A 62 1.07 -6.55 20.66
N PHE A 63 1.50 -5.29 20.67
CA PHE A 63 2.37 -4.72 21.70
C PHE A 63 1.86 -3.33 22.11
N GLY A 64 1.99 -3.02 23.40
CA GLY A 64 1.81 -1.66 23.92
C GLY A 64 0.38 -1.14 23.83
N LYS A 65 0.24 0.17 23.61
CA LYS A 65 -1.00 0.93 23.75
C LYS A 65 -1.45 1.58 22.45
N ALA A 66 -2.74 1.44 22.14
CA ALA A 66 -3.44 2.15 21.07
C ALA A 66 -3.82 3.58 21.51
N ASP A 67 -4.07 3.76 22.80
CA ASP A 67 -4.31 5.05 23.45
C ASP A 67 -3.57 5.06 24.79
N VAL A 68 -2.57 5.92 24.90
CA VAL A 68 -1.73 6.01 26.10
C VAL A 68 -2.51 6.64 27.25
N ALA A 69 -3.27 7.71 26.99
CA ALA A 69 -4.04 8.42 28.00
C ALA A 69 -5.15 7.57 28.60
N ALA A 70 -5.86 6.83 27.78
CA ALA A 70 -6.90 5.89 28.20
C ALA A 70 -6.34 4.53 28.64
N ASN A 71 -5.01 4.33 28.62
CA ASN A 71 -4.35 3.06 28.92
C ASN A 71 -4.89 1.87 28.10
N LYS A 72 -5.34 2.13 26.86
CA LYS A 72 -5.99 1.16 26.00
C LYS A 72 -4.95 0.32 25.25
N PRO A 73 -4.98 -1.03 25.37
CA PRO A 73 -4.00 -1.88 24.69
C PRO A 73 -4.23 -1.93 23.18
N VAL A 74 -3.19 -2.22 22.43
CA VAL A 74 -3.30 -2.66 21.04
C VAL A 74 -3.90 -4.06 21.01
N THR A 75 -4.85 -4.28 20.13
CA THR A 75 -5.49 -5.58 19.86
C THR A 75 -5.44 -5.86 18.36
N PRO A 76 -5.78 -7.08 17.91
CA PRO A 76 -5.89 -7.37 16.48
C PRO A 76 -6.97 -6.55 15.75
N GLN A 77 -7.88 -5.92 16.46
CA GLN A 77 -8.92 -5.03 15.93
C GLN A 77 -8.49 -3.56 15.86
N THR A 78 -7.36 -3.20 16.47
CA THR A 78 -6.87 -1.82 16.48
C THR A 78 -6.62 -1.32 15.06
N LEU A 79 -7.22 -0.18 14.72
CA LEU A 79 -7.04 0.50 13.45
C LEU A 79 -5.85 1.45 13.52
N PHE A 80 -4.97 1.37 12.53
CA PHE A 80 -3.83 2.24 12.37
C PHE A 80 -3.91 3.01 11.06
N GLU A 81 -3.45 4.25 11.05
CA GLU A 81 -3.19 5.02 9.84
C GLU A 81 -1.98 4.41 9.10
N LEU A 82 -2.18 3.98 7.87
CA LEU A 82 -1.10 3.35 7.07
C LEU A 82 -0.12 4.37 6.49
N GLY A 83 -0.48 5.65 6.51
CA GLY A 83 0.34 6.66 5.84
C GLY A 83 0.59 6.27 4.39
N SER A 84 1.82 6.45 3.92
CA SER A 84 2.17 6.20 2.52
C SER A 84 2.06 4.75 2.04
N ILE A 85 1.85 3.78 2.92
CA ILE A 85 1.50 2.42 2.48
C ILE A 85 0.15 2.42 1.75
N SER A 86 -0.73 3.39 2.01
CA SER A 86 -1.98 3.62 1.27
C SER A 86 -1.77 3.70 -0.25
N LYS A 87 -0.61 4.17 -0.71
CA LYS A 87 -0.27 4.27 -2.15
C LYS A 87 -0.25 2.91 -2.85
N THR A 88 -0.01 1.82 -2.11
CA THR A 88 -0.10 0.47 -2.68
C THR A 88 -1.54 0.14 -3.06
N PHE A 89 -2.51 0.57 -2.26
CA PHE A 89 -3.94 0.44 -2.55
C PHE A 89 -4.34 1.32 -3.74
N THR A 90 -3.86 2.55 -3.81
CA THR A 90 -4.08 3.47 -4.94
C THR A 90 -3.53 2.89 -6.24
N GLY A 91 -2.33 2.33 -6.20
CA GLY A 91 -1.71 1.66 -7.35
C GLY A 91 -2.55 0.48 -7.84
N VAL A 92 -3.05 -0.35 -6.93
CA VAL A 92 -3.91 -1.49 -7.27
C VAL A 92 -5.27 -1.03 -7.81
N LEU A 93 -5.89 -0.01 -7.22
CA LEU A 93 -7.15 0.55 -7.73
C LEU A 93 -6.99 1.16 -9.12
N GLY A 94 -5.89 1.89 -9.36
CA GLY A 94 -5.56 2.40 -10.68
C GLY A 94 -5.32 1.27 -11.69
N GLY A 95 -4.62 0.21 -11.27
CA GLY A 95 -4.44 -1.00 -12.08
C GLY A 95 -5.75 -1.72 -12.39
N ASP A 96 -6.70 -1.78 -11.45
CA ASP A 96 -8.05 -2.31 -11.68
C ASP A 96 -8.82 -1.48 -12.73
N ALA A 97 -8.73 -0.15 -12.65
CA ALA A 97 -9.34 0.74 -13.64
C ALA A 97 -8.74 0.55 -15.04
N ILE A 98 -7.42 0.33 -15.13
CA ILE A 98 -6.75 -0.02 -16.39
C ILE A 98 -7.23 -1.36 -16.92
N ALA A 99 -7.30 -2.37 -16.07
CA ALA A 99 -7.79 -3.71 -16.44
C ALA A 99 -9.23 -3.70 -16.94
N ARG A 100 -10.04 -2.75 -16.48
CA ARG A 100 -11.42 -2.52 -16.96
C ARG A 100 -11.47 -1.71 -18.25
N GLY A 101 -10.35 -1.19 -18.75
CA GLY A 101 -10.32 -0.32 -19.92
C GLY A 101 -10.86 1.10 -19.68
N GLU A 102 -11.01 1.50 -18.44
CA GLU A 102 -11.51 2.83 -18.06
C GLU A 102 -10.44 3.92 -18.22
N VAL A 103 -9.18 3.57 -17.96
CA VAL A 103 -8.01 4.45 -18.13
C VAL A 103 -6.86 3.70 -18.78
N ALA A 104 -5.93 4.43 -19.38
CA ALA A 104 -4.67 3.87 -19.88
C ALA A 104 -3.48 4.67 -19.36
N LEU A 105 -2.37 3.98 -19.10
CA LEU A 105 -1.15 4.63 -18.57
C LEU A 105 -0.56 5.65 -19.54
N ASP A 106 -0.68 5.43 -20.85
CA ASP A 106 -0.19 6.34 -21.89
C ASP A 106 -1.16 7.47 -22.25
N ASP A 107 -2.37 7.46 -21.68
CA ASP A 107 -3.30 8.55 -21.90
C ASP A 107 -2.80 9.86 -21.27
N PRO A 108 -2.98 11.00 -21.95
CA PRO A 108 -2.67 12.29 -21.39
C PRO A 108 -3.61 12.59 -20.21
N VAL A 109 -3.06 13.22 -19.16
CA VAL A 109 -3.83 13.61 -17.96
C VAL A 109 -5.04 14.48 -18.32
N ALA A 110 -4.91 15.38 -19.29
CA ALA A 110 -5.99 16.24 -19.76
C ALA A 110 -7.19 15.49 -20.35
N LYS A 111 -7.03 14.22 -20.76
CA LYS A 111 -8.16 13.38 -21.19
C LYS A 111 -9.15 13.16 -20.04
N TYR A 112 -8.67 13.05 -18.82
CA TYR A 112 -9.48 12.79 -17.62
C TYR A 112 -9.81 14.08 -16.84
N TRP A 113 -9.06 15.14 -17.08
CA TRP A 113 -9.30 16.47 -16.51
C TRP A 113 -9.13 17.56 -17.59
N PRO A 114 -10.11 17.73 -18.50
CA PRO A 114 -10.00 18.66 -19.63
C PRO A 114 -9.72 20.11 -19.26
N GLU A 115 -10.08 20.51 -18.03
CA GLU A 115 -9.82 21.85 -17.52
C GLU A 115 -8.33 22.13 -17.25
N LEU A 116 -7.47 21.11 -17.21
CA LEU A 116 -6.01 21.27 -17.16
C LEU A 116 -5.46 21.65 -18.54
N THR A 117 -5.70 22.87 -18.97
CA THR A 117 -5.42 23.36 -20.32
C THR A 117 -4.01 23.95 -20.50
N GLY A 118 -3.23 24.07 -19.43
CA GLY A 118 -1.89 24.65 -19.48
C GLY A 118 -0.92 23.86 -20.37
N LYS A 119 -0.01 24.57 -21.08
CA LYS A 119 1.00 23.91 -21.94
C LYS A 119 1.87 22.92 -21.20
N GLN A 120 2.11 23.13 -19.90
CA GLN A 120 2.87 22.24 -19.03
C GLN A 120 2.23 20.86 -18.88
N TRP A 121 0.92 20.75 -19.08
CA TRP A 121 0.19 19.47 -19.01
C TRP A 121 0.20 18.70 -20.33
N GLN A 122 0.64 19.34 -21.42
CA GLN A 122 0.78 18.66 -22.70
C GLN A 122 1.92 17.66 -22.62
N GLY A 123 1.64 16.40 -22.85
CA GLY A 123 2.62 15.31 -22.80
C GLY A 123 2.86 14.70 -21.43
N ILE A 124 2.15 15.13 -20.37
CA ILE A 124 2.12 14.43 -19.09
C ILE A 124 1.05 13.35 -19.17
N ARG A 125 1.46 12.09 -18.94
CA ARG A 125 0.58 10.91 -19.00
C ARG A 125 0.18 10.47 -17.60
N MET A 126 -0.84 9.62 -17.53
CA MET A 126 -1.23 8.94 -16.30
C MET A 126 -0.05 8.17 -15.68
N LEU A 127 0.79 7.55 -16.51
CA LEU A 127 2.04 6.91 -16.07
C LEU A 127 2.97 7.86 -15.30
N ASP A 128 3.13 9.08 -15.78
CA ASP A 128 4.03 10.05 -15.19
C ASP A 128 3.55 10.51 -13.80
N LEU A 129 2.23 10.54 -13.58
CA LEU A 129 1.64 10.75 -12.25
C LEU A 129 1.87 9.54 -11.33
N ALA A 130 1.59 8.34 -11.81
CA ALA A 130 1.72 7.10 -11.04
C ALA A 130 3.17 6.82 -10.60
N THR A 131 4.15 7.22 -11.40
CA THR A 131 5.58 6.98 -11.18
C THR A 131 6.33 8.17 -10.60
N TYR A 132 5.65 9.28 -10.33
CA TYR A 132 6.25 10.55 -9.83
C TYR A 132 7.22 11.19 -10.81
N THR A 133 6.99 11.04 -12.10
CA THR A 133 7.87 11.54 -13.19
C THR A 133 7.22 12.66 -13.99
N ALA A 134 6.16 13.28 -13.48
CA ALA A 134 5.46 14.37 -14.17
C ALA A 134 6.30 15.64 -14.38
N GLY A 135 7.41 15.79 -13.69
CA GLY A 135 8.30 16.95 -13.81
C GLY A 135 8.51 17.74 -12.52
N GLY A 136 8.30 17.11 -11.35
CA GLY A 136 8.58 17.74 -10.06
C GLY A 136 7.34 18.34 -9.38
N LEU A 137 6.22 17.67 -9.39
CA LEU A 137 5.08 18.03 -8.53
C LEU A 137 5.52 18.05 -7.06
N PRO A 138 5.00 18.99 -6.25
CA PRO A 138 5.40 19.12 -4.85
C PRO A 138 4.98 17.91 -4.01
N LEU A 139 5.68 17.74 -2.86
CA LEU A 139 5.41 16.66 -1.94
C LEU A 139 3.97 16.65 -1.47
N GLN A 140 3.40 17.80 -1.16
CA GLN A 140 2.03 17.97 -0.65
C GLN A 140 1.24 18.96 -1.50
N VAL A 141 -0.07 18.74 -1.56
CA VAL A 141 -1.01 19.80 -1.93
C VAL A 141 -1.05 20.77 -0.74
N PRO A 142 -0.92 22.09 -0.97
CA PRO A 142 -0.92 23.07 0.12
C PRO A 142 -2.23 23.09 0.92
N ASP A 143 -2.15 23.41 2.21
CA ASP A 143 -3.32 23.40 3.13
C ASP A 143 -4.41 24.41 2.74
N GLU A 144 -4.06 25.48 2.03
CA GLU A 144 -5.01 26.45 1.49
C GLU A 144 -5.83 25.95 0.31
N VAL A 145 -5.48 24.80 -0.26
CA VAL A 145 -6.22 24.14 -1.34
C VAL A 145 -7.28 23.25 -0.69
N THR A 146 -8.51 23.74 -0.61
CA THR A 146 -9.59 23.12 0.15
C THR A 146 -10.78 22.63 -0.67
N ASP A 147 -10.80 22.95 -1.97
CA ASP A 147 -11.87 22.57 -2.89
C ASP A 147 -11.36 22.27 -4.31
N ASN A 148 -12.23 21.76 -5.16
CA ASN A 148 -11.88 21.42 -6.55
C ASN A 148 -11.44 22.64 -7.38
N ALA A 149 -11.97 23.82 -7.12
CA ALA A 149 -11.61 25.03 -7.86
C ALA A 149 -10.19 25.51 -7.49
N SER A 150 -9.84 25.49 -6.21
CA SER A 150 -8.48 25.80 -5.74
C SER A 150 -7.50 24.71 -6.14
N LEU A 151 -7.90 23.44 -6.15
CA LEU A 151 -7.08 22.33 -6.63
C LEU A 151 -6.77 22.47 -8.12
N LEU A 152 -7.76 22.83 -8.93
CA LEU A 152 -7.54 23.09 -10.36
C LEU A 152 -6.55 24.25 -10.57
N ARG A 153 -6.73 25.37 -9.86
CA ARG A 153 -5.79 26.50 -9.92
C ARG A 153 -4.37 26.11 -9.49
N PHE A 154 -4.25 25.30 -8.43
CA PHE A 154 -2.96 24.78 -7.97
C PHE A 154 -2.22 24.06 -9.10
N TYR A 155 -2.87 23.11 -9.78
CA TYR A 155 -2.25 22.39 -10.90
C TYR A 155 -2.08 23.25 -12.15
N GLN A 156 -2.97 24.17 -12.46
CA GLN A 156 -2.83 25.10 -13.60
C GLN A 156 -1.65 26.04 -13.42
N ASN A 157 -1.37 26.48 -12.19
CA ASN A 157 -0.25 27.40 -11.88
C ASN A 157 1.10 26.67 -11.72
N TRP A 158 1.08 25.35 -11.49
CA TRP A 158 2.31 24.60 -11.34
C TRP A 158 3.12 24.59 -12.64
N GLN A 159 4.46 24.71 -12.50
CA GLN A 159 5.40 24.66 -13.61
C GLN A 159 6.39 23.51 -13.39
N PRO A 160 6.60 22.62 -14.38
CA PRO A 160 7.55 21.55 -14.27
C PRO A 160 8.99 22.05 -14.23
N GLN A 161 9.80 21.46 -13.37
CA GLN A 161 11.23 21.69 -13.27
C GLN A 161 12.01 20.82 -14.27
N TRP A 162 11.43 19.71 -14.65
CA TRP A 162 12.02 18.73 -15.56
C TRP A 162 11.02 18.28 -16.62
N LYS A 163 11.56 17.78 -17.72
CA LYS A 163 10.74 17.16 -18.77
C LYS A 163 10.07 15.91 -18.19
N PRO A 164 8.77 15.70 -18.46
CA PRO A 164 8.06 14.47 -18.04
C PRO A 164 8.81 13.20 -18.45
N GLY A 165 8.83 12.21 -17.59
CA GLY A 165 9.52 10.94 -17.80
C GLY A 165 11.04 10.95 -17.58
N THR A 166 11.66 12.08 -17.16
CA THR A 166 13.14 12.16 -17.02
C THR A 166 13.64 12.11 -15.58
N THR A 167 12.88 12.65 -14.64
CA THR A 167 13.28 12.73 -13.23
C THR A 167 12.15 12.26 -12.34
N ARG A 168 12.48 11.40 -11.38
CA ARG A 168 11.53 10.91 -10.38
C ARG A 168 11.68 11.70 -9.08
N LEU A 169 10.60 12.37 -8.67
CA LEU A 169 10.51 13.07 -7.40
C LEU A 169 9.22 12.61 -6.67
N TYR A 170 9.39 11.91 -5.52
CA TYR A 170 8.26 11.44 -4.73
C TYR A 170 7.33 12.59 -4.34
N ALA A 171 6.03 12.45 -4.65
CA ALA A 171 5.05 13.51 -4.47
C ALA A 171 3.64 12.94 -4.19
N ASN A 172 3.02 13.35 -3.08
CA ASN A 172 1.63 13.04 -2.79
C ASN A 172 0.69 13.70 -3.80
N ALA A 173 1.01 14.93 -4.24
CA ALA A 173 0.28 15.60 -5.30
C ALA A 173 0.28 14.84 -6.64
N SER A 174 1.30 14.00 -6.90
CA SER A 174 1.37 13.19 -8.13
C SER A 174 0.47 11.96 -8.05
N ILE A 175 0.70 11.10 -7.05
CA ILE A 175 -0.06 9.85 -6.90
C ILE A 175 -1.50 10.13 -6.47
N GLY A 176 -1.74 11.19 -5.71
CA GLY A 176 -3.08 11.63 -5.35
C GLY A 176 -3.91 12.01 -6.57
N LEU A 177 -3.35 12.78 -7.47
CA LEU A 177 -4.00 13.11 -8.74
C LEU A 177 -4.22 11.87 -9.61
N PHE A 178 -3.22 10.96 -9.69
CA PHE A 178 -3.40 9.68 -10.38
C PHE A 178 -4.60 8.91 -9.85
N GLY A 179 -4.70 8.73 -8.54
CA GLY A 179 -5.80 7.99 -7.90
C GLY A 179 -7.17 8.62 -8.17
N ALA A 180 -7.29 9.94 -8.03
CA ALA A 180 -8.52 10.68 -8.30
C ALA A 180 -8.97 10.55 -9.76
N LEU A 181 -8.03 10.66 -10.71
CA LEU A 181 -8.34 10.57 -12.14
C LEU A 181 -8.60 9.13 -12.60
N ALA A 182 -7.93 8.15 -12.00
CA ALA A 182 -8.14 6.73 -12.34
C ALA A 182 -9.57 6.25 -12.05
N VAL A 183 -10.23 6.81 -11.05
CA VAL A 183 -11.61 6.44 -10.70
C VAL A 183 -12.67 7.29 -11.39
N LYS A 184 -12.31 8.43 -11.95
CA LYS A 184 -13.24 9.40 -12.53
C LYS A 184 -14.15 8.82 -13.62
N PRO A 185 -13.68 7.96 -14.56
CA PRO A 185 -14.55 7.34 -15.56
C PRO A 185 -15.64 6.44 -14.98
N SER A 186 -15.46 5.92 -13.77
CA SER A 186 -16.47 5.09 -13.09
C SER A 186 -17.65 5.87 -12.54
N GLY A 187 -17.53 7.19 -12.42
CA GLY A 187 -18.52 8.04 -11.76
C GLY A 187 -18.57 7.90 -10.22
N MET A 188 -17.70 7.07 -9.62
CA MET A 188 -17.61 6.90 -8.17
C MET A 188 -16.67 7.93 -7.55
N SER A 189 -16.86 8.25 -6.27
CA SER A 189 -15.81 8.87 -5.48
C SER A 189 -14.65 7.88 -5.29
N TYR A 190 -13.45 8.40 -4.93
CA TYR A 190 -12.30 7.54 -4.64
C TYR A 190 -12.60 6.51 -3.53
N GLU A 191 -13.22 6.94 -2.43
CA GLU A 191 -13.61 6.06 -1.33
C GLU A 191 -14.62 4.98 -1.77
N GLN A 192 -15.62 5.35 -2.57
CA GLN A 192 -16.58 4.39 -3.11
C GLN A 192 -15.91 3.35 -4.01
N ALA A 193 -15.02 3.80 -4.91
CA ALA A 193 -14.29 2.91 -5.81
C ALA A 193 -13.34 1.98 -5.02
N MET A 194 -12.59 2.52 -4.07
CA MET A 194 -11.69 1.75 -3.22
C MET A 194 -12.45 0.68 -2.42
N THR A 195 -13.56 1.08 -1.79
CA THR A 195 -14.41 0.14 -1.02
C THR A 195 -15.00 -0.95 -1.90
N THR A 196 -15.56 -0.58 -3.06
CA THR A 196 -16.29 -1.51 -3.93
C THR A 196 -15.37 -2.44 -4.70
N ARG A 197 -14.22 -1.93 -5.17
CA ARG A 197 -13.35 -2.64 -6.11
C ARG A 197 -12.14 -3.30 -5.45
N VAL A 198 -11.76 -2.84 -4.24
CA VAL A 198 -10.59 -3.37 -3.53
C VAL A 198 -10.98 -3.97 -2.17
N PHE A 199 -11.56 -3.17 -1.26
CA PHE A 199 -11.79 -3.65 0.11
C PHE A 199 -12.78 -4.82 0.14
N LYS A 200 -13.97 -4.67 -0.44
CA LYS A 200 -15.01 -5.72 -0.44
C LYS A 200 -14.57 -7.02 -1.11
N PRO A 201 -14.01 -7.04 -2.34
CA PRO A 201 -13.56 -8.26 -2.98
C PRO A 201 -12.47 -9.01 -2.21
N LEU A 202 -11.63 -8.28 -1.46
CA LEU A 202 -10.59 -8.86 -0.62
C LEU A 202 -11.04 -9.14 0.82
N LYS A 203 -12.31 -8.85 1.15
CA LYS A 203 -12.89 -9.02 2.50
C LYS A 203 -12.11 -8.25 3.57
N LEU A 204 -11.70 -7.04 3.22
CA LEU A 204 -11.06 -6.10 4.15
C LEU A 204 -12.17 -5.31 4.85
N ASP A 205 -12.91 -5.99 5.75
CA ASP A 205 -14.13 -5.47 6.33
C ASP A 205 -13.90 -4.41 7.42
N HIS A 206 -12.65 -4.27 7.86
CA HIS A 206 -12.19 -3.28 8.84
C HIS A 206 -11.09 -2.37 8.26
N THR A 207 -11.24 -2.01 6.98
CA THR A 207 -10.33 -1.11 6.26
C THR A 207 -11.14 0.06 5.71
N TRP A 208 -10.70 1.29 5.99
CA TRP A 208 -11.48 2.51 5.78
C TRP A 208 -10.62 3.63 5.19
N ILE A 209 -11.21 4.49 4.41
CA ILE A 209 -10.69 5.85 4.14
C ILE A 209 -11.16 6.77 5.28
N ASN A 210 -12.46 6.77 5.57
CA ASN A 210 -13.03 7.46 6.73
C ASN A 210 -13.53 6.41 7.72
N VAL A 211 -12.96 6.41 8.93
CA VAL A 211 -13.34 5.46 9.99
C VAL A 211 -14.78 5.75 10.42
N PRO A 212 -15.70 4.77 10.32
CA PRO A 212 -17.07 4.96 10.78
C PRO A 212 -17.12 5.20 12.29
N LYS A 213 -18.11 5.97 12.75
CA LYS A 213 -18.30 6.27 14.18
C LYS A 213 -18.35 5.01 15.05
N ALA A 214 -18.93 3.92 14.55
CA ALA A 214 -19.00 2.64 15.26
C ALA A 214 -17.61 2.02 15.49
N GLU A 215 -16.62 2.35 14.66
CA GLU A 215 -15.26 1.82 14.69
C GLU A 215 -14.25 2.76 15.37
N GLU A 216 -14.63 4.00 15.68
CA GLU A 216 -13.76 4.99 16.33
C GLU A 216 -13.14 4.46 17.63
N ALA A 217 -13.86 3.61 18.35
CA ALA A 217 -13.36 2.98 19.56
C ALA A 217 -12.12 2.08 19.30
N HIS A 218 -11.89 1.63 18.09
CA HIS A 218 -10.73 0.81 17.69
C HIS A 218 -9.60 1.64 17.10
N TYR A 219 -9.81 2.92 16.86
CA TYR A 219 -8.87 3.79 16.15
C TYR A 219 -7.75 4.26 17.10
N ALA A 220 -6.51 3.81 16.83
CA ALA A 220 -5.34 4.17 17.62
C ALA A 220 -4.95 5.62 17.38
N TRP A 221 -4.41 6.26 18.41
CA TRP A 221 -3.75 7.54 18.29
C TRP A 221 -2.32 7.38 17.79
N GLY A 222 -1.92 8.28 16.89
CA GLY A 222 -0.51 8.56 16.63
C GLY A 222 0.02 9.54 17.67
N TYR A 223 1.34 9.63 17.80
CA TYR A 223 1.97 10.53 18.77
C TYR A 223 3.07 11.35 18.12
N ARG A 224 3.01 12.67 18.30
CA ARG A 224 4.05 13.61 17.90
C ARG A 224 4.45 14.43 19.11
N GLU A 225 5.72 14.37 19.51
CA GLU A 225 6.23 15.08 20.70
C GLU A 225 5.38 14.80 21.97
N GLY A 226 4.95 13.55 22.14
CA GLY A 226 4.13 13.10 23.25
C GLY A 226 2.64 13.48 23.18
N LYS A 227 2.20 14.20 22.15
CA LYS A 227 0.81 14.59 21.94
C LYS A 227 0.10 13.61 21.02
N ALA A 228 -1.11 13.20 21.40
CA ALA A 228 -1.98 12.38 20.57
C ALA A 228 -2.43 13.16 19.32
N VAL A 229 -2.27 12.56 18.15
CA VAL A 229 -2.63 13.16 16.86
C VAL A 229 -3.26 12.14 15.94
N HIS A 230 -4.15 12.60 15.07
CA HIS A 230 -4.52 11.92 13.82
C HIS A 230 -4.12 12.82 12.65
N VAL A 231 -3.91 12.22 11.49
CA VAL A 231 -3.67 12.99 10.25
C VAL A 231 -4.93 13.77 9.89
N SER A 232 -4.79 15.09 9.73
CA SER A 232 -5.88 15.94 9.25
C SER A 232 -6.16 15.67 7.78
N PRO A 233 -7.44 15.51 7.37
CA PRO A 233 -7.77 15.33 5.96
C PRO A 233 -7.51 16.60 5.15
N GLY A 234 -7.04 16.42 3.91
CA GLY A 234 -6.82 17.49 2.93
C GLY A 234 -7.17 17.00 1.52
N MET A 235 -6.98 17.85 0.54
CA MET A 235 -7.24 17.48 -0.86
C MET A 235 -6.25 16.41 -1.34
N LEU A 236 -6.77 15.31 -1.90
CA LEU A 236 -6.04 14.15 -2.40
C LEU A 236 -5.30 13.31 -1.32
N ASP A 237 -5.60 13.54 -0.05
CA ASP A 237 -4.99 12.82 1.06
C ASP A 237 -5.47 11.36 1.11
N ALA A 238 -6.73 11.11 0.79
CA ALA A 238 -7.29 9.77 0.72
C ALA A 238 -6.48 8.88 -0.23
N GLU A 239 -6.14 9.40 -1.40
CA GLU A 239 -5.39 8.74 -2.45
C GLU A 239 -3.90 8.55 -2.09
N ALA A 240 -3.34 9.48 -1.33
CA ALA A 240 -1.92 9.50 -1.03
C ALA A 240 -1.55 8.77 0.26
N TYR A 241 -2.38 8.85 1.33
CA TYR A 241 -2.07 8.27 2.64
C TYR A 241 -3.28 8.02 3.54
N GLY A 242 -4.51 7.95 2.99
CA GLY A 242 -5.75 7.98 3.77
C GLY A 242 -6.26 6.63 4.28
N VAL A 243 -5.62 5.50 4.00
CA VAL A 243 -6.13 4.17 4.43
C VAL A 243 -5.85 3.95 5.93
N LYS A 244 -6.87 3.47 6.64
CA LYS A 244 -6.80 2.97 8.01
C LYS A 244 -7.21 1.51 8.01
N THR A 245 -6.47 0.66 8.73
CA THR A 245 -6.73 -0.79 8.76
C THR A 245 -6.23 -1.42 10.05
N ASN A 246 -6.70 -2.62 10.32
CA ASN A 246 -6.16 -3.46 11.39
C ASN A 246 -5.15 -4.49 10.84
N VAL A 247 -4.46 -5.19 11.76
CA VAL A 247 -3.42 -6.15 11.40
C VAL A 247 -3.96 -7.37 10.64
N LYS A 248 -5.22 -7.75 10.84
CA LYS A 248 -5.84 -8.88 10.15
C LYS A 248 -6.10 -8.57 8.69
N ASP A 249 -6.74 -7.42 8.42
CA ASP A 249 -6.99 -6.96 7.06
C ASP A 249 -5.67 -6.67 6.33
N MET A 250 -4.68 -6.10 7.03
CA MET A 250 -3.36 -5.89 6.45
C MET A 250 -2.68 -7.20 6.06
N ALA A 251 -2.82 -8.27 6.85
CA ALA A 251 -2.34 -9.60 6.48
C ALA A 251 -3.04 -10.14 5.23
N SER A 252 -4.36 -9.96 5.13
CA SER A 252 -5.14 -10.33 3.95
C SER A 252 -4.69 -9.55 2.71
N TRP A 253 -4.41 -8.25 2.85
CA TRP A 253 -3.83 -7.42 1.80
C TRP A 253 -2.47 -7.95 1.32
N VAL A 254 -1.58 -8.28 2.26
CA VAL A 254 -0.26 -8.85 1.95
C VAL A 254 -0.41 -10.19 1.21
N ILE A 255 -1.28 -11.09 1.68
CA ILE A 255 -1.53 -12.40 1.05
C ILE A 255 -2.06 -12.22 -0.38
N ALA A 256 -3.02 -11.30 -0.60
CA ALA A 256 -3.55 -11.00 -1.92
C ALA A 256 -2.44 -10.53 -2.90
N ASN A 257 -1.52 -9.70 -2.41
CA ASN A 257 -0.37 -9.23 -3.19
C ASN A 257 0.70 -10.30 -3.42
N MET A 258 0.85 -11.26 -2.52
CA MET A 258 1.76 -12.40 -2.68
C MET A 258 1.22 -13.47 -3.63
N LYS A 259 -0.11 -13.64 -3.69
CA LYS A 259 -0.78 -14.70 -4.46
C LYS A 259 -1.97 -14.14 -5.26
N PRO A 260 -1.75 -13.20 -6.19
CA PRO A 260 -2.85 -12.57 -6.94
C PRO A 260 -3.65 -13.59 -7.77
N ASP A 261 -3.02 -14.69 -8.16
CA ASP A 261 -3.68 -15.77 -8.92
C ASP A 261 -4.81 -16.48 -8.18
N SER A 262 -4.83 -16.38 -6.84
CA SER A 262 -5.91 -16.96 -6.02
C SER A 262 -7.19 -16.13 -6.01
N LEU A 263 -7.17 -14.91 -6.54
CA LEU A 263 -8.31 -13.98 -6.51
C LEU A 263 -9.35 -14.32 -7.57
N GLN A 264 -10.62 -14.21 -7.19
CA GLN A 264 -11.76 -14.46 -8.08
C GLN A 264 -12.16 -13.24 -8.92
N ALA A 265 -11.69 -12.04 -8.59
CA ALA A 265 -11.97 -10.80 -9.30
C ALA A 265 -10.88 -10.54 -10.38
N PRO A 266 -11.15 -10.79 -11.69
CA PRO A 266 -10.11 -10.75 -12.72
C PRO A 266 -9.45 -9.38 -12.88
N SER A 267 -10.23 -8.30 -12.82
CA SER A 267 -9.68 -6.93 -12.93
C SER A 267 -8.79 -6.57 -11.75
N LEU A 268 -9.17 -6.98 -10.53
CA LEU A 268 -8.35 -6.76 -9.34
C LEU A 268 -7.04 -7.57 -9.38
N LYS A 269 -7.12 -8.85 -9.79
CA LYS A 269 -5.92 -9.67 -10.03
C LYS A 269 -4.96 -8.99 -11.00
N GLN A 270 -5.46 -8.53 -12.14
CA GLN A 270 -4.65 -7.80 -13.13
C GLN A 270 -4.16 -6.46 -12.57
N GLY A 271 -4.97 -5.78 -11.77
CA GLY A 271 -4.62 -4.54 -11.10
C GLY A 271 -3.42 -4.68 -10.16
N ILE A 272 -3.37 -5.77 -9.38
CA ILE A 272 -2.22 -6.10 -8.54
C ILE A 272 -0.97 -6.37 -9.39
N ALA A 273 -1.10 -7.14 -10.47
CA ALA A 273 0.02 -7.44 -11.36
C ALA A 273 0.58 -6.17 -12.02
N LEU A 274 -0.30 -5.26 -12.46
CA LEU A 274 0.09 -3.96 -12.99
C LEU A 274 0.79 -3.09 -11.95
N ALA A 275 0.26 -3.01 -10.73
CA ALA A 275 0.87 -2.23 -9.64
C ALA A 275 2.27 -2.75 -9.25
N GLN A 276 2.54 -4.03 -9.42
CA GLN A 276 3.84 -4.68 -9.16
C GLN A 276 4.80 -4.64 -10.35
N SER A 277 4.36 -4.14 -11.50
CA SER A 277 5.18 -4.05 -12.71
C SER A 277 6.23 -2.94 -12.60
N ARG A 278 7.35 -3.13 -13.29
CA ARG A 278 8.42 -2.14 -13.33
C ARG A 278 8.15 -1.13 -14.45
N TYR A 279 7.91 0.12 -14.09
CA TYR A 279 7.71 1.23 -15.03
C TYR A 279 8.87 2.22 -15.06
N TRP A 280 9.70 2.23 -14.02
CA TRP A 280 10.81 3.16 -13.86
C TRP A 280 12.03 2.46 -13.27
N ARG A 281 13.21 2.82 -13.75
CA ARG A 281 14.48 2.40 -13.17
C ARG A 281 15.09 3.59 -12.43
N VAL A 282 15.28 3.47 -11.13
CA VAL A 282 16.13 4.38 -10.37
C VAL A 282 17.58 4.00 -10.68
N GLY A 283 18.31 4.94 -11.24
CA GLY A 283 19.71 4.74 -11.65
C GLY A 283 20.66 4.52 -10.47
#